data_1584cc82afefd1cde355300f4e801abf
#
_entry.id   1584cc82afefd1cde355300f4e801abf
#
_cell.length_a   1.000
_cell.length_b   1.000
_cell.length_c   1.000
_cell.angle_alpha   90.00
_cell.angle_beta   90.00
_cell.angle_gamma   90.00
#
_symmetry.space_group_name_H-M   'P 1'
#
loop_
_entity.id
_entity.type
_entity.pdbx_description
1 polymer ?
#
loop_
_entity_poly.entity_id
_entity_poly.type
_entity_poly.pdbx_seq_one_letter_code
_entity_poly.pdbx_strand_id
1 'polypeptide(L)'
;SDRYSLIEGANDITCDFVLKKPSLWWCNGYGRQDIHEFTVDVQTESSSASYIQKAGVRTIDVIRQDDAWGKSMSLRLNGYDVFCKGANWIPVDNFPTRRSRSDYAELTGAAAEAGMNMLRVWGGGLYEHEDFYDACDSLGIMVWQDMAFACGMFPSDEAYLQSVTAEVRDNVRRLRNHPSLALWCGNNENEISYFEWGWNRTLTQEQREHYEAGLHRLFYEIIPEAIAKEDDTRYYHPSSPSTGHSGVPYSMGDAHMWSVWKGGWVEEYLKPHNIARFMSEYGFISYPDMFTLKKFVPEWDMRPDSPTMLAHHRAYDDTTRDPEYSNKTICRYLDRYAWVPEDFEEFV
;
A
#
# COMPACT_ATOMS: atom_id res chain seq x y z
N SER A 1 1.78 -36.42 16.67
CA SER A 1 3.18 -36.09 17.03
C SER A 1 4.10 -37.06 16.30
N ASP A 2 5.05 -36.53 15.60
CA ASP A 2 5.99 -37.27 14.78
C ASP A 2 7.39 -37.21 15.42
N ARG A 3 8.25 -38.20 15.13
CA ARG A 3 9.63 -38.22 15.60
C ARG A 3 10.56 -38.07 14.41
N TYR A 4 11.52 -37.17 14.54
CA TYR A 4 12.51 -36.88 13.52
C TYR A 4 13.92 -37.12 14.08
N SER A 5 14.80 -37.65 13.24
CA SER A 5 16.23 -37.67 13.53
C SER A 5 16.88 -36.40 13.09
N LEU A 6 17.50 -35.63 13.98
CA LEU A 6 18.17 -34.39 13.70
C LEU A 6 19.63 -34.64 13.35
N ILE A 7 20.16 -33.81 12.45
CA ILE A 7 21.59 -33.73 12.16
C ILE A 7 22.18 -32.47 12.81
N GLU A 8 23.50 -32.42 12.95
CA GLU A 8 24.18 -31.22 13.42
C GLU A 8 23.95 -30.05 12.44
N GLY A 9 23.54 -28.89 12.95
CA GLY A 9 23.22 -27.68 12.17
C GLY A 9 21.72 -27.45 12.00
N ALA A 10 21.33 -26.75 10.94
CA ALA A 10 19.92 -26.46 10.62
C ALA A 10 19.21 -27.70 10.09
N ASN A 11 17.97 -27.89 10.55
CA ASN A 11 17.10 -28.98 10.12
C ASN A 11 15.75 -28.39 9.70
N ASP A 12 15.30 -28.68 8.48
CA ASP A 12 13.98 -28.30 7.98
C ASP A 12 13.01 -29.48 8.17
N ILE A 13 11.96 -29.26 8.95
CA ILE A 13 10.95 -30.27 9.24
C ILE A 13 9.60 -29.77 8.75
N THR A 14 8.95 -30.56 7.90
CA THR A 14 7.58 -30.28 7.43
C THR A 14 6.59 -31.19 8.14
N CYS A 15 5.52 -30.60 8.67
CA CYS A 15 4.39 -31.32 9.27
C CYS A 15 3.11 -30.95 8.53
N ASP A 16 2.43 -31.95 7.99
CA ASP A 16 1.14 -31.77 7.33
C ASP A 16 -0.02 -32.06 8.31
N PHE A 17 -1.02 -31.21 8.28
CA PHE A 17 -2.26 -31.40 9.03
C PHE A 17 -3.47 -30.88 8.24
N VAL A 18 -4.65 -31.39 8.58
CA VAL A 18 -5.90 -31.02 7.91
C VAL A 18 -6.86 -30.39 8.90
N LEU A 19 -7.24 -29.14 8.63
CA LEU A 19 -8.33 -28.48 9.33
C LEU A 19 -9.67 -28.93 8.72
N LYS A 20 -10.52 -29.57 9.53
CA LYS A 20 -11.86 -30.00 9.10
C LYS A 20 -12.85 -28.84 9.30
N LYS A 21 -13.38 -28.28 8.20
CA LYS A 21 -14.36 -27.19 8.20
C LYS A 21 -13.89 -25.98 9.01
N PRO A 22 -12.74 -25.38 8.67
CA PRO A 22 -12.25 -24.21 9.37
C PRO A 22 -13.23 -23.05 9.22
N SER A 23 -13.34 -22.20 10.23
CA SER A 23 -13.95 -20.89 10.07
C SER A 23 -13.06 -20.01 9.20
N LEU A 24 -13.68 -19.22 8.31
CA LEU A 24 -12.94 -18.41 7.35
C LEU A 24 -12.72 -17.00 7.90
N TRP A 25 -11.56 -16.45 7.59
CA TRP A 25 -11.28 -15.02 7.78
C TRP A 25 -11.94 -14.20 6.68
N TRP A 26 -12.58 -13.08 7.05
CA TRP A 26 -13.23 -12.15 6.14
C TRP A 26 -12.76 -10.73 6.37
N CYS A 27 -12.80 -9.91 5.32
CA CYS A 27 -12.53 -8.49 5.47
C CYS A 27 -13.71 -7.76 6.13
N ASN A 28 -13.42 -6.56 6.63
CA ASN A 28 -14.39 -5.69 7.29
C ASN A 28 -15.63 -5.47 6.41
N GLY A 29 -16.82 -5.65 7.00
CA GLY A 29 -18.10 -5.55 6.34
C GLY A 29 -18.57 -6.80 5.58
N TYR A 30 -17.75 -7.88 5.50
CA TYR A 30 -18.10 -9.12 4.80
C TYR A 30 -18.24 -10.34 5.70
N GLY A 31 -17.74 -10.31 6.91
CA GLY A 31 -17.87 -11.41 7.86
C GLY A 31 -16.91 -11.28 9.06
N ARG A 32 -16.71 -12.37 9.77
CA ARG A 32 -15.86 -12.41 10.97
C ARG A 32 -14.38 -12.58 10.61
N GLN A 33 -13.51 -12.06 11.46
CA GLN A 33 -12.05 -12.19 11.36
C GLN A 33 -11.57 -13.37 12.19
N ASP A 34 -11.98 -14.59 11.79
CA ASP A 34 -11.60 -15.79 12.53
C ASP A 34 -10.12 -16.14 12.30
N ILE A 35 -9.34 -16.12 13.39
CA ILE A 35 -7.93 -16.48 13.42
C ILE A 35 -7.75 -17.82 14.14
N HIS A 36 -7.02 -18.73 13.52
CA HIS A 36 -6.63 -20.01 14.09
C HIS A 36 -5.23 -19.88 14.69
N GLU A 37 -5.04 -20.49 15.85
CA GLU A 37 -3.75 -20.55 16.53
C GLU A 37 -3.17 -21.96 16.40
N PHE A 38 -1.94 -22.04 15.92
CA PHE A 38 -1.20 -23.28 15.76
C PHE A 38 -0.03 -23.28 16.72
N THR A 39 0.03 -24.26 17.61
CA THR A 39 1.15 -24.43 18.52
C THR A 39 2.05 -25.53 17.99
N VAL A 40 3.33 -25.25 17.86
CA VAL A 40 4.37 -26.22 17.52
C VAL A 40 5.25 -26.42 18.74
N ASP A 41 5.17 -27.61 19.34
CA ASP A 41 6.02 -27.99 20.44
C ASP A 41 7.14 -28.89 19.93
N VAL A 42 8.37 -28.49 20.15
CA VAL A 42 9.57 -29.26 19.83
C VAL A 42 10.19 -29.75 21.14
N GLN A 43 10.40 -31.05 21.24
CA GLN A 43 10.99 -31.68 22.43
C GLN A 43 12.18 -32.53 22.02
N THR A 44 13.29 -32.34 22.68
CA THR A 44 14.50 -33.20 22.58
C THR A 44 14.73 -33.89 23.94
N GLU A 45 15.77 -34.73 24.03
CA GLU A 45 16.14 -35.35 25.29
C GLU A 45 16.55 -34.34 26.37
N SER A 46 17.06 -33.18 26.00
CA SER A 46 17.66 -32.19 26.90
C SER A 46 16.94 -30.81 26.92
N SER A 47 16.02 -30.57 26.00
CA SER A 47 15.36 -29.27 25.86
C SER A 47 13.97 -29.37 25.28
N SER A 48 13.16 -28.33 25.51
CA SER A 48 11.87 -28.13 24.84
C SER A 48 11.71 -26.69 24.41
N ALA A 49 11.03 -26.47 23.30
CA ALA A 49 10.62 -25.16 22.78
C ALA A 49 9.18 -25.24 22.27
N SER A 50 8.44 -24.16 22.45
CA SER A 50 7.10 -23.99 21.91
C SER A 50 7.03 -22.71 21.07
N TYR A 51 6.40 -22.81 19.91
CA TYR A 51 6.18 -21.70 19.02
C TYR A 51 4.70 -21.63 18.66
N ILE A 52 4.13 -20.42 18.69
CA ILE A 52 2.73 -20.17 18.35
C ILE A 52 2.69 -19.37 17.06
N GLN A 53 1.98 -19.90 16.05
CA GLN A 53 1.67 -19.21 14.81
C GLN A 53 0.18 -18.97 14.70
N LYS A 54 -0.19 -17.71 14.44
CA LYS A 54 -1.58 -17.34 14.10
C LYS A 54 -1.74 -17.31 12.58
N ALA A 55 -2.87 -17.79 12.09
CA ALA A 55 -3.21 -17.72 10.67
C ALA A 55 -4.73 -17.66 10.48
N GLY A 56 -5.18 -16.89 9.51
CA GLY A 56 -6.55 -16.88 9.04
C GLY A 56 -6.70 -17.72 7.79
N VAL A 57 -7.72 -18.59 7.77
CA VAL A 57 -8.01 -19.43 6.60
C VAL A 57 -8.89 -18.64 5.63
N ARG A 58 -8.40 -18.42 4.43
CA ARG A 58 -9.14 -17.71 3.36
C ARG A 58 -8.56 -18.05 1.99
N THR A 59 -9.31 -17.78 0.92
CA THR A 59 -8.80 -17.61 -0.45
C THR A 59 -8.89 -16.15 -0.84
N ILE A 60 -7.93 -15.65 -1.60
CA ILE A 60 -7.96 -14.30 -2.14
C ILE A 60 -7.36 -14.30 -3.54
N ASP A 61 -8.10 -13.73 -4.49
CA ASP A 61 -7.70 -13.66 -5.88
C ASP A 61 -7.82 -12.22 -6.39
N VAL A 62 -6.87 -11.78 -7.20
CA VAL A 62 -7.00 -10.56 -7.99
C VAL A 62 -7.51 -10.96 -9.38
N ILE A 63 -8.73 -10.52 -9.70
CA ILE A 63 -9.40 -10.86 -10.94
C ILE A 63 -9.04 -9.83 -11.99
N ARG A 64 -8.35 -10.27 -13.05
CA ARG A 64 -8.00 -9.46 -14.21
C ARG A 64 -8.48 -10.16 -15.48
N GLN A 65 -9.62 -9.72 -15.99
CA GLN A 65 -10.27 -10.29 -17.16
C GLN A 65 -10.62 -9.20 -18.15
N ASP A 66 -10.47 -9.51 -19.44
CA ASP A 66 -10.93 -8.63 -20.51
C ASP A 66 -12.46 -8.64 -20.58
N ASP A 67 -13.05 -7.46 -20.73
CA ASP A 67 -14.50 -7.26 -20.86
C ASP A 67 -14.81 -6.12 -21.86
N ALA A 68 -16.09 -5.76 -21.99
CA ALA A 68 -16.54 -4.74 -22.94
C ALA A 68 -15.96 -3.33 -22.67
N TRP A 69 -15.40 -3.08 -21.48
CA TRP A 69 -14.90 -1.77 -21.08
C TRP A 69 -13.38 -1.72 -20.90
N GLY A 70 -12.68 -2.84 -21.05
CA GLY A 70 -11.23 -2.94 -20.91
C GLY A 70 -10.79 -4.18 -20.16
N LYS A 71 -9.88 -4.05 -19.20
CA LYS A 71 -9.39 -5.13 -18.34
C LYS A 71 -9.74 -4.87 -16.90
N SER A 72 -10.51 -5.76 -16.29
CA SER A 72 -10.92 -5.61 -14.90
C SER A 72 -9.70 -5.66 -13.95
N MET A 73 -9.86 -5.06 -12.78
CA MET A 73 -9.04 -5.30 -11.60
C MET A 73 -9.97 -5.26 -10.37
N SER A 74 -10.20 -6.40 -9.77
CA SER A 74 -11.04 -6.53 -8.57
C SER A 74 -10.51 -7.65 -7.69
N LEU A 75 -10.87 -7.64 -6.41
CA LEU A 75 -10.51 -8.69 -5.47
C LEU A 75 -11.68 -9.62 -5.22
N ARG A 76 -11.36 -10.91 -5.08
CA ARG A 76 -12.32 -11.95 -4.71
C ARG A 76 -11.81 -12.65 -3.46
N LEU A 77 -12.58 -12.56 -2.37
CA LEU A 77 -12.27 -13.16 -1.08
C LEU A 77 -13.24 -14.31 -0.81
N ASN A 78 -12.73 -15.50 -0.56
CA ASN A 78 -13.54 -16.71 -0.31
C ASN A 78 -14.62 -16.97 -1.37
N GLY A 79 -14.32 -16.66 -2.63
CA GLY A 79 -15.23 -16.80 -3.75
C GLY A 79 -16.20 -15.63 -3.98
N TYR A 80 -16.18 -14.58 -3.15
CA TYR A 80 -17.06 -13.40 -3.27
C TYR A 80 -16.27 -12.18 -3.72
N ASP A 81 -16.81 -11.45 -4.68
CA ASP A 81 -16.22 -10.21 -5.14
C ASP A 81 -16.33 -9.12 -4.06
N VAL A 82 -15.22 -8.46 -3.79
CA VAL A 82 -15.11 -7.42 -2.77
C VAL A 82 -14.94 -6.07 -3.42
N PHE A 83 -15.81 -5.11 -3.07
CA PHE A 83 -15.56 -3.71 -3.39
C PHE A 83 -14.58 -3.14 -2.36
N CYS A 84 -13.36 -2.85 -2.81
CA CYS A 84 -12.29 -2.32 -1.95
C CYS A 84 -12.53 -0.85 -1.65
N LYS A 85 -12.57 -0.52 -0.36
CA LYS A 85 -12.70 0.84 0.18
C LYS A 85 -11.55 1.07 1.14
N GLY A 86 -10.78 2.12 0.92
CA GLY A 86 -9.61 2.32 1.76
C GLY A 86 -8.81 3.57 1.44
N ALA A 87 -7.56 3.57 1.90
CA ALA A 87 -6.63 4.66 1.72
C ALA A 87 -5.20 4.14 1.52
N ASN A 88 -4.33 5.02 1.06
CA ASN A 88 -2.90 4.78 1.08
C ASN A 88 -2.37 5.00 2.49
N TRP A 89 -1.55 4.08 2.95
CA TRP A 89 -0.89 4.12 4.25
C TRP A 89 0.55 4.56 4.08
N ILE A 90 0.91 5.64 4.78
CA ILE A 90 2.29 6.11 4.94
C ILE A 90 2.74 5.87 6.39
N PRO A 91 4.04 5.91 6.71
CA PRO A 91 4.51 5.69 8.08
C PRO A 91 3.82 6.59 9.10
N VAL A 92 3.45 6.02 10.22
CA VAL A 92 2.75 6.71 11.34
C VAL A 92 3.55 7.87 11.89
N ASP A 93 4.87 7.77 11.86
CA ASP A 93 5.81 8.78 12.34
C ASP A 93 7.04 8.84 11.42
N ASN A 94 7.59 10.03 11.21
CA ASN A 94 8.84 10.23 10.49
C ASN A 94 10.04 9.54 11.16
N PHE A 95 9.92 9.23 12.45
CA PHE A 95 10.90 8.48 13.22
C PHE A 95 10.32 7.12 13.63
N PRO A 96 10.57 6.08 12.84
CA PRO A 96 9.96 4.75 13.03
C PRO A 96 10.08 4.18 14.45
N THR A 97 11.13 4.51 15.16
CA THR A 97 11.37 4.03 16.54
C THR A 97 10.45 4.66 17.60
N ARG A 98 9.68 5.71 17.26
CA ARG A 98 8.72 6.34 18.18
C ARG A 98 7.34 5.70 18.15
N ARG A 99 7.09 4.79 17.19
CA ARG A 99 5.81 4.12 17.05
C ARG A 99 5.57 3.12 18.17
N SER A 100 4.32 3.02 18.59
CA SER A 100 3.84 2.02 19.52
C SER A 100 2.74 1.17 18.91
N ARG A 101 2.44 0.05 19.54
CA ARG A 101 1.30 -0.79 19.18
C ARG A 101 -0.03 -0.04 19.22
N SER A 102 -0.18 0.91 20.15
CA SER A 102 -1.40 1.72 20.27
C SER A 102 -1.58 2.67 19.09
N ASP A 103 -0.50 3.21 18.51
CA ASP A 103 -0.60 4.10 17.33
C ASP A 103 -1.14 3.35 16.12
N TYR A 104 -0.67 2.11 15.90
CA TYR A 104 -1.21 1.26 14.85
C TYR A 104 -2.67 0.89 15.09
N ALA A 105 -3.02 0.51 16.32
CA ALA A 105 -4.38 0.11 16.67
C ALA A 105 -5.37 1.29 16.54
N GLU A 106 -4.97 2.51 16.91
CA GLU A 106 -5.78 3.71 16.77
C GLU A 106 -6.08 4.00 15.29
N LEU A 107 -5.05 4.08 14.45
CA LEU A 107 -5.23 4.45 13.04
C LEU A 107 -5.95 3.37 12.22
N THR A 108 -5.60 2.10 12.42
CA THR A 108 -6.30 0.99 11.73
C THR A 108 -7.72 0.84 12.23
N GLY A 109 -7.97 1.09 13.54
CA GLY A 109 -9.30 1.14 14.12
C GLY A 109 -10.16 2.23 13.50
N ALA A 110 -9.63 3.45 13.39
CA ALA A 110 -10.32 4.56 12.73
C ALA A 110 -10.65 4.23 11.25
N ALA A 111 -9.73 3.59 10.53
CA ALA A 111 -10.00 3.13 9.17
C ALA A 111 -11.15 2.11 9.12
N ALA A 112 -11.16 1.14 10.02
CA ALA A 112 -12.22 0.14 10.11
C ALA A 112 -13.58 0.75 10.45
N GLU A 113 -13.64 1.69 11.41
CA GLU A 113 -14.84 2.43 11.81
C GLU A 113 -15.38 3.29 10.66
N ALA A 114 -14.48 3.87 9.83
CA ALA A 114 -14.86 4.57 8.61
C ALA A 114 -15.39 3.65 7.49
N GLY A 115 -15.48 2.34 7.74
CA GLY A 115 -15.97 1.35 6.79
C GLY A 115 -14.95 0.94 5.73
N MET A 116 -13.67 1.24 5.95
CA MET A 116 -12.59 0.76 5.08
C MET A 116 -12.37 -0.74 5.29
N ASN A 117 -12.01 -1.44 4.22
CA ASN A 117 -11.68 -2.85 4.23
C ASN A 117 -10.32 -3.15 3.57
N MET A 118 -9.59 -2.11 3.16
CA MET A 118 -8.26 -2.22 2.58
C MET A 118 -7.40 -1.00 2.93
N LEU A 119 -6.11 -1.24 3.15
CA LEU A 119 -5.06 -0.21 3.21
C LEU A 119 -3.92 -0.62 2.29
N ARG A 120 -3.40 0.35 1.53
CA ARG A 120 -2.20 0.14 0.71
C ARG A 120 -0.99 0.70 1.44
N VAL A 121 -0.07 -0.17 1.84
CA VAL A 121 1.23 0.25 2.36
C VAL A 121 2.06 0.72 1.17
N TRP A 122 2.18 2.04 1.04
CA TRP A 122 2.80 2.73 -0.08
C TRP A 122 4.32 2.52 -0.11
N GLY A 123 4.88 2.29 -1.30
CA GLY A 123 6.28 1.95 -1.51
C GLY A 123 7.31 3.03 -1.17
N GLY A 124 6.86 4.29 -0.98
CA GLY A 124 7.70 5.38 -0.46
C GLY A 124 7.82 5.41 1.07
N GLY A 125 7.19 4.46 1.76
CA GLY A 125 7.28 4.26 3.20
C GLY A 125 8.27 3.15 3.56
N LEU A 126 7.80 2.23 4.38
CA LEU A 126 8.58 1.08 4.84
C LEU A 126 7.66 -0.14 5.02
N TYR A 127 8.23 -1.34 5.09
CA TYR A 127 7.49 -2.50 5.57
C TYR A 127 7.18 -2.29 7.05
N GLU A 128 5.89 -2.22 7.40
CA GLU A 128 5.48 -1.88 8.75
C GLU A 128 5.85 -2.95 9.79
N HIS A 129 5.72 -2.58 11.08
CA HIS A 129 5.91 -3.49 12.19
C HIS A 129 4.78 -4.53 12.25
N GLU A 130 5.02 -5.70 12.88
CA GLU A 130 4.03 -6.77 13.05
C GLU A 130 2.70 -6.27 13.65
N ASP A 131 2.77 -5.31 14.57
CA ASP A 131 1.58 -4.73 15.22
C ASP A 131 0.59 -4.11 14.23
N PHE A 132 1.06 -3.58 13.10
CA PHE A 132 0.20 -3.08 12.02
C PHE A 132 -0.56 -4.23 11.35
N TYR A 133 0.14 -5.28 10.97
CA TYR A 133 -0.49 -6.42 10.29
C TYR A 133 -1.39 -7.21 11.24
N ASP A 134 -1.00 -7.39 12.51
CA ASP A 134 -1.84 -7.98 13.55
C ASP A 134 -3.15 -7.20 13.75
N ALA A 135 -3.08 -5.87 13.73
CA ALA A 135 -4.27 -5.02 13.81
C ALA A 135 -5.14 -5.18 12.57
N CYS A 136 -4.56 -5.18 11.36
CA CYS A 136 -5.28 -5.43 10.12
C CYS A 136 -5.94 -6.81 10.09
N ASP A 137 -5.24 -7.85 10.54
CA ASP A 137 -5.78 -9.20 10.68
C ASP A 137 -7.02 -9.24 11.59
N SER A 138 -6.95 -8.54 12.72
CA SER A 138 -8.01 -8.52 13.73
C SER A 138 -9.22 -7.70 13.32
N LEU A 139 -9.03 -6.66 12.50
CA LEU A 139 -10.05 -5.72 12.06
C LEU A 139 -10.65 -6.06 10.67
N GLY A 140 -10.05 -7.02 9.96
CA GLY A 140 -10.48 -7.35 8.61
C GLY A 140 -10.05 -6.33 7.56
N ILE A 141 -8.96 -5.62 7.79
CA ILE A 141 -8.40 -4.69 6.81
C ILE A 141 -7.45 -5.46 5.89
N MET A 142 -7.82 -5.62 4.64
CA MET A 142 -6.91 -6.19 3.63
C MET A 142 -5.72 -5.26 3.40
N VAL A 143 -4.55 -5.81 3.17
CA VAL A 143 -3.33 -5.06 2.92
C VAL A 143 -2.86 -5.28 1.48
N TRP A 144 -2.77 -4.21 0.71
CA TRP A 144 -1.98 -4.13 -0.51
C TRP A 144 -0.57 -3.70 -0.09
N GLN A 145 0.43 -4.54 -0.27
CA GLN A 145 1.81 -4.27 0.14
C GLN A 145 2.67 -3.94 -1.06
N ASP A 146 3.09 -2.69 -1.16
CA ASP A 146 4.17 -2.32 -2.09
C ASP A 146 5.53 -2.79 -1.53
N MET A 147 6.43 -3.21 -2.42
CA MET A 147 7.85 -3.22 -2.12
C MET A 147 8.36 -1.80 -1.94
N ALA A 148 9.47 -1.61 -1.23
CA ALA A 148 9.98 -0.28 -0.85
C ALA A 148 10.59 0.50 -2.04
N PHE A 149 9.82 0.63 -3.12
CA PHE A 149 10.17 1.37 -4.33
C PHE A 149 9.07 2.38 -4.68
N ALA A 150 9.45 3.66 -4.78
CA ALA A 150 8.52 4.71 -5.19
C ALA A 150 9.24 5.83 -5.93
N CYS A 151 8.66 6.30 -7.04
CA CYS A 151 9.04 7.52 -7.75
C CYS A 151 10.57 7.70 -7.84
N GLY A 152 11.30 6.65 -8.24
CA GLY A 152 12.77 6.66 -8.28
C GLY A 152 13.34 5.92 -9.48
N MET A 153 14.55 6.28 -9.87
CA MET A 153 15.37 5.52 -10.80
C MET A 153 16.34 4.67 -9.98
N PHE A 154 16.16 3.35 -10.03
CA PHE A 154 16.91 2.41 -9.22
C PHE A 154 18.05 1.75 -10.01
N PRO A 155 19.16 1.39 -9.34
CA PRO A 155 20.22 0.60 -9.95
C PRO A 155 19.75 -0.78 -10.40
N SER A 156 20.48 -1.38 -11.35
CA SER A 156 20.21 -2.73 -11.84
C SER A 156 21.48 -3.59 -11.96
N ASP A 157 22.56 -3.17 -11.27
CA ASP A 157 23.75 -3.98 -11.15
C ASP A 157 23.51 -5.19 -10.24
N GLU A 158 24.34 -6.21 -10.39
CA GLU A 158 24.13 -7.50 -9.74
C GLU A 158 24.16 -7.41 -8.21
N ALA A 159 25.00 -6.55 -7.64
CA ALA A 159 25.11 -6.39 -6.19
C ALA A 159 23.82 -5.79 -5.61
N TYR A 160 23.25 -4.80 -6.30
CA TYR A 160 21.98 -4.19 -5.93
C TYR A 160 20.82 -5.20 -6.03
N LEU A 161 20.72 -5.93 -7.14
CA LEU A 161 19.66 -6.93 -7.35
C LEU A 161 19.72 -8.07 -6.32
N GLN A 162 20.93 -8.50 -5.91
CA GLN A 162 21.10 -9.48 -4.83
C GLN A 162 20.61 -8.94 -3.48
N SER A 163 20.91 -7.67 -3.16
CA SER A 163 20.43 -7.01 -1.95
C SER A 163 18.91 -6.92 -1.93
N VAL A 164 18.29 -6.49 -3.05
CA VAL A 164 16.83 -6.45 -3.21
C VAL A 164 16.21 -7.85 -3.05
N THR A 165 16.82 -8.86 -3.67
CA THR A 165 16.33 -10.25 -3.55
C THR A 165 16.30 -10.70 -2.09
N ALA A 166 17.35 -10.40 -1.32
CA ALA A 166 17.42 -10.76 0.09
C ALA A 166 16.34 -10.02 0.90
N GLU A 167 16.21 -8.70 0.73
CA GLU A 167 15.21 -7.87 1.40
C GLU A 167 13.79 -8.34 1.11
N VAL A 168 13.46 -8.57 -0.16
CA VAL A 168 12.12 -9.04 -0.58
C VAL A 168 11.80 -10.39 0.06
N ARG A 169 12.73 -11.36 -0.01
CA ARG A 169 12.51 -12.68 0.58
C ARG A 169 12.30 -12.62 2.09
N ASP A 170 13.08 -11.82 2.79
CA ASP A 170 12.96 -11.68 4.25
C ASP A 170 11.62 -11.08 4.64
N ASN A 171 11.17 -10.01 3.96
CA ASN A 171 9.89 -9.40 4.26
C ASN A 171 8.69 -10.27 3.83
N VAL A 172 8.77 -10.95 2.68
CA VAL A 172 7.71 -11.89 2.25
C VAL A 172 7.59 -13.04 3.25
N ARG A 173 8.70 -13.63 3.68
CA ARG A 173 8.72 -14.71 4.70
C ARG A 173 8.09 -14.26 6.02
N ARG A 174 8.37 -13.03 6.44
CA ARG A 174 7.82 -12.43 7.65
C ARG A 174 6.31 -12.22 7.54
N LEU A 175 5.83 -11.71 6.40
CA LEU A 175 4.46 -11.20 6.26
C LEU A 175 3.46 -12.21 5.67
N ARG A 176 3.92 -13.23 4.96
CA ARG A 176 3.06 -14.16 4.21
C ARG A 176 1.99 -14.89 5.05
N ASN A 177 2.16 -14.98 6.35
CA ASN A 177 1.20 -15.66 7.23
C ASN A 177 0.02 -14.78 7.67
N HIS A 178 0.08 -13.47 7.42
CA HIS A 178 -1.02 -12.57 7.74
C HIS A 178 -2.18 -12.76 6.76
N PRO A 179 -3.40 -13.11 7.24
CA PRO A 179 -4.57 -13.27 6.38
C PRO A 179 -5.01 -11.95 5.74
N SER A 180 -4.72 -10.82 6.38
CA SER A 180 -4.99 -9.48 5.83
C SER A 180 -4.19 -9.20 4.56
N LEU A 181 -2.99 -9.76 4.40
CA LEU A 181 -2.16 -9.51 3.23
C LEU A 181 -2.84 -10.05 1.96
N ALA A 182 -3.25 -9.13 1.07
CA ALA A 182 -4.05 -9.42 -0.10
C ALA A 182 -3.20 -9.64 -1.36
N LEU A 183 -2.24 -8.76 -1.61
CA LEU A 183 -1.38 -8.82 -2.79
C LEU A 183 -0.03 -8.13 -2.51
N TRP A 184 0.94 -8.46 -3.34
CA TRP A 184 2.25 -7.81 -3.41
C TRP A 184 2.30 -6.87 -4.61
N CYS A 185 2.92 -5.70 -4.46
CA CYS A 185 3.13 -4.78 -5.57
C CYS A 185 4.62 -4.39 -5.67
N GLY A 186 5.15 -4.36 -6.87
CA GLY A 186 6.58 -4.14 -7.10
C GLY A 186 7.02 -2.72 -6.83
N ASN A 187 6.22 -1.73 -7.23
CA ASN A 187 6.60 -0.33 -7.04
C ASN A 187 5.40 0.62 -7.12
N ASN A 188 5.65 1.84 -6.63
CA ASN A 188 4.80 3.00 -6.83
C ASN A 188 5.38 3.94 -7.90
N GLU A 189 4.67 4.14 -8.98
CA GLU A 189 4.88 5.19 -9.98
C GLU A 189 6.23 5.21 -10.72
N ASN A 190 7.04 4.17 -10.64
CA ASN A 190 8.33 4.13 -11.31
C ASN A 190 8.20 4.17 -12.84
N GLU A 191 7.21 3.48 -13.40
CA GLU A 191 6.97 3.46 -14.84
C GLU A 191 6.35 4.77 -15.32
N ILE A 192 5.29 5.26 -14.67
CA ILE A 192 4.65 6.51 -15.07
C ILE A 192 5.60 7.70 -14.93
N SER A 193 6.44 7.74 -13.90
CA SER A 193 7.43 8.82 -13.73
C SER A 193 8.49 8.80 -14.82
N TYR A 194 8.93 7.63 -15.21
CA TYR A 194 9.91 7.49 -16.27
C TYR A 194 9.33 7.83 -17.65
N PHE A 195 8.17 7.27 -18.01
CA PHE A 195 7.60 7.42 -19.34
C PHE A 195 6.85 8.74 -19.54
N GLU A 196 6.14 9.26 -18.52
CA GLU A 196 5.23 10.40 -18.68
C GLU A 196 5.74 11.69 -18.00
N TRP A 197 6.41 11.60 -16.84
CA TRP A 197 6.90 12.81 -16.16
C TRP A 197 8.20 13.35 -16.75
N GLY A 198 8.75 12.66 -17.75
CA GLY A 198 9.87 13.13 -18.53
C GLY A 198 11.24 12.88 -17.91
N TRP A 199 11.37 11.93 -16.96
CA TRP A 199 12.66 11.58 -16.40
C TRP A 199 13.62 10.98 -17.44
N ASN A 200 13.06 10.36 -18.49
CA ASN A 200 13.84 9.84 -19.61
C ASN A 200 14.37 10.91 -20.58
N ARG A 201 13.88 12.19 -20.48
CA ARG A 201 14.17 13.23 -21.49
C ARG A 201 15.63 13.67 -21.50
N THR A 202 16.33 13.61 -20.37
CA THR A 202 17.72 14.00 -20.25
C THR A 202 18.71 12.88 -20.53
N LEU A 203 18.21 11.64 -20.71
CA LEU A 203 19.03 10.46 -20.94
C LEU A 203 19.36 10.31 -22.44
N THR A 204 20.58 9.82 -22.73
CA THR A 204 20.93 9.34 -24.07
C THR A 204 20.12 8.10 -24.42
N GLN A 205 20.13 7.69 -25.68
CA GLN A 205 19.44 6.46 -26.10
C GLN A 205 20.00 5.23 -25.39
N GLU A 206 21.32 5.10 -25.30
CA GLU A 206 22.00 3.99 -24.62
C GLU A 206 21.62 3.94 -23.10
N GLN A 207 21.56 5.09 -22.44
CA GLN A 207 21.14 5.18 -21.04
C GLN A 207 19.67 4.78 -20.86
N ARG A 208 18.79 5.14 -21.79
CA ARG A 208 17.37 4.73 -21.76
C ARG A 208 17.24 3.22 -21.91
N GLU A 209 17.88 2.64 -22.94
CA GLU A 209 17.85 1.19 -23.18
C GLU A 209 18.39 0.40 -21.98
N HIS A 210 19.49 0.88 -21.39
CA HIS A 210 20.04 0.29 -20.17
C HIS A 210 19.07 0.36 -18.98
N TYR A 211 18.48 1.54 -18.74
CA TYR A 211 17.55 1.74 -17.62
C TYR A 211 16.25 0.93 -17.81
N GLU A 212 15.67 0.92 -19.00
CA GLU A 212 14.44 0.18 -19.32
C GLU A 212 14.66 -1.34 -19.14
N ALA A 213 15.79 -1.85 -19.59
CA ALA A 213 16.17 -3.24 -19.34
C ALA A 213 16.33 -3.54 -17.84
N GLY A 214 16.96 -2.63 -17.09
CA GLY A 214 17.10 -2.74 -15.65
C GLY A 214 15.78 -2.70 -14.90
N LEU A 215 14.89 -1.78 -15.26
CA LEU A 215 13.54 -1.65 -14.72
C LEU A 215 12.72 -2.93 -14.95
N HIS A 216 12.74 -3.44 -16.19
CA HIS A 216 12.08 -4.69 -16.51
C HIS A 216 12.66 -5.85 -15.69
N ARG A 217 14.00 -6.00 -15.66
CA ARG A 217 14.65 -7.05 -14.90
C ARG A 217 14.28 -7.00 -13.41
N LEU A 218 14.26 -5.82 -12.81
CA LEU A 218 13.95 -5.64 -11.38
C LEU A 218 12.50 -6.01 -11.06
N PHE A 219 11.54 -5.39 -11.76
CA PHE A 219 10.12 -5.49 -11.39
C PHE A 219 9.36 -6.65 -12.06
N TYR A 220 9.87 -7.20 -13.16
CA TYR A 220 9.19 -8.28 -13.88
C TYR A 220 9.90 -9.64 -13.81
N GLU A 221 11.14 -9.68 -13.28
CA GLU A 221 11.90 -10.93 -13.16
C GLU A 221 12.35 -11.16 -11.71
N ILE A 222 13.21 -10.30 -11.15
CA ILE A 222 13.88 -10.51 -9.86
C ILE A 222 12.89 -10.50 -8.68
N ILE A 223 12.06 -9.46 -8.56
CA ILE A 223 11.11 -9.34 -7.44
C ILE A 223 10.06 -10.45 -7.48
N PRO A 224 9.34 -10.72 -8.60
CA PRO A 224 8.36 -11.81 -8.62
C PRO A 224 9.00 -13.18 -8.39
N GLU A 225 10.22 -13.43 -8.87
CA GLU A 225 10.94 -14.68 -8.56
C GLU A 225 11.26 -14.80 -7.07
N ALA A 226 11.72 -13.71 -6.44
CA ALA A 226 12.00 -13.68 -5.01
C ALA A 226 10.74 -13.92 -4.16
N ILE A 227 9.61 -13.31 -4.55
CA ILE A 227 8.31 -13.51 -3.90
C ILE A 227 7.87 -14.98 -4.06
N ALA A 228 7.88 -15.52 -5.27
CA ALA A 228 7.39 -16.87 -5.56
C ALA A 228 8.15 -17.97 -4.79
N LYS A 229 9.41 -17.72 -4.40
CA LYS A 229 10.18 -18.65 -3.54
C LYS A 229 9.66 -18.72 -2.11
N GLU A 230 8.99 -17.70 -1.63
CA GLU A 230 8.53 -17.61 -0.24
C GLU A 230 6.98 -17.62 -0.14
N ASP A 231 6.27 -17.12 -1.16
CA ASP A 231 4.81 -17.04 -1.24
C ASP A 231 4.38 -17.19 -2.71
N ASP A 232 3.94 -18.37 -3.07
CA ASP A 232 3.44 -18.72 -4.41
C ASP A 232 1.92 -18.60 -4.54
N THR A 233 1.26 -18.09 -3.50
CA THR A 233 -0.21 -18.08 -3.41
C THR A 233 -0.82 -16.72 -3.73
N ARG A 234 -0.08 -15.62 -3.52
CA ARG A 234 -0.60 -14.27 -3.72
C ARG A 234 -0.22 -13.69 -5.05
N TYR A 235 -1.14 -12.88 -5.57
CA TYR A 235 -0.91 -12.13 -6.79
C TYR A 235 0.21 -11.09 -6.58
N TYR A 236 1.08 -11.02 -7.57
CA TYR A 236 2.08 -9.96 -7.69
C TYR A 236 1.67 -8.95 -8.76
N HIS A 237 1.65 -7.66 -8.40
CA HIS A 237 1.37 -6.53 -9.26
C HIS A 237 2.68 -5.79 -9.58
N PRO A 238 3.20 -5.80 -10.81
CA PRO A 238 4.55 -5.27 -11.08
C PRO A 238 4.72 -3.80 -10.77
N SER A 239 3.72 -2.96 -11.12
CA SER A 239 3.78 -1.51 -10.94
C SER A 239 2.38 -0.94 -10.69
N SER A 240 2.25 -0.02 -9.77
CA SER A 240 1.06 0.79 -9.55
C SER A 240 1.40 2.27 -9.82
N PRO A 241 0.67 2.98 -10.73
CA PRO A 241 -0.43 2.45 -11.52
C PRO A 241 0.04 1.54 -12.67
N SER A 242 -0.81 0.62 -13.08
CA SER A 242 -0.61 -0.19 -14.30
C SER A 242 -1.14 0.48 -15.56
N THR A 243 -1.71 1.68 -15.43
CA THR A 243 -2.37 2.43 -16.51
C THR A 243 -2.00 3.90 -16.45
N GLY A 244 -2.44 4.66 -17.48
CA GLY A 244 -2.19 6.10 -17.54
C GLY A 244 -0.81 6.48 -18.05
N HIS A 245 -0.03 5.50 -18.52
CA HIS A 245 1.26 5.70 -19.16
C HIS A 245 1.42 4.80 -20.39
N SER A 246 2.39 5.09 -21.24
CA SER A 246 2.71 4.29 -22.44
C SER A 246 1.50 4.00 -23.34
N GLY A 247 0.52 4.92 -23.34
CA GLY A 247 -0.72 4.77 -24.12
C GLY A 247 -1.75 3.79 -23.54
N VAL A 248 -1.53 3.25 -22.33
CA VAL A 248 -2.48 2.34 -21.68
C VAL A 248 -3.60 3.16 -21.00
N PRO A 249 -4.87 2.99 -21.41
CA PRO A 249 -5.98 3.75 -20.85
C PRO A 249 -6.35 3.28 -19.44
N TYR A 250 -6.96 4.14 -18.64
CA TYR A 250 -7.39 3.86 -17.25
C TYR A 250 -8.34 2.65 -17.11
N SER A 251 -9.02 2.28 -18.19
CA SER A 251 -9.89 1.11 -18.22
C SER A 251 -9.16 -0.24 -18.18
N MET A 252 -7.83 -0.28 -18.17
CA MET A 252 -7.03 -1.49 -18.29
C MET A 252 -6.37 -1.98 -16.99
N GLY A 253 -6.85 -1.54 -15.84
CA GLY A 253 -6.32 -1.96 -14.55
C GLY A 253 -6.46 -0.89 -13.47
N ASP A 254 -5.44 -0.73 -12.63
CA ASP A 254 -5.41 0.31 -11.62
C ASP A 254 -4.84 1.64 -12.17
N ALA A 255 -5.30 2.74 -11.59
CA ALA A 255 -4.91 4.08 -11.99
C ALA A 255 -4.71 5.01 -10.80
N HIS A 256 -3.81 5.98 -10.98
CA HIS A 256 -3.64 7.13 -10.10
C HIS A 256 -4.26 8.37 -10.75
N MET A 257 -5.13 9.08 -10.03
CA MET A 257 -5.81 10.25 -10.55
C MET A 257 -5.65 11.45 -9.62
N TRP A 258 -4.66 12.28 -9.92
CA TRP A 258 -4.30 13.45 -9.14
C TRP A 258 -4.81 14.78 -9.72
N SER A 259 -5.61 14.76 -10.80
CA SER A 259 -6.11 15.97 -11.44
C SER A 259 -6.94 16.83 -10.49
N VAL A 260 -7.78 16.24 -9.65
CA VAL A 260 -8.57 16.95 -8.65
C VAL A 260 -7.69 17.54 -7.56
N TRP A 261 -6.75 16.76 -7.03
CA TRP A 261 -5.73 17.27 -6.10
C TRP A 261 -4.98 18.50 -6.68
N LYS A 262 -4.66 18.44 -7.97
CA LYS A 262 -3.97 19.53 -8.71
C LYS A 262 -4.93 20.63 -9.20
N GLY A 263 -6.06 20.85 -8.53
CA GLY A 263 -6.99 21.95 -8.77
C GLY A 263 -8.00 21.71 -9.90
N GLY A 264 -8.12 20.50 -10.45
CA GLY A 264 -9.21 20.10 -11.30
C GLY A 264 -10.52 19.98 -10.52
N TRP A 265 -11.66 20.03 -11.20
CA TRP A 265 -12.96 19.94 -10.54
C TRP A 265 -13.36 18.48 -10.23
N VAL A 266 -14.25 18.28 -9.26
CA VAL A 266 -14.77 16.95 -8.85
C VAL A 266 -15.34 16.17 -10.02
N GLU A 267 -15.93 16.87 -10.99
CA GLU A 267 -16.49 16.31 -12.21
C GLU A 267 -15.47 15.55 -13.06
N GLU A 268 -14.17 15.77 -12.84
CA GLU A 268 -13.12 14.96 -13.47
C GLU A 268 -13.25 13.48 -13.14
N TYR A 269 -13.67 13.13 -11.91
CA TYR A 269 -13.91 11.75 -11.51
C TYR A 269 -15.06 11.06 -12.28
N LEU A 270 -15.97 11.85 -12.86
CA LEU A 270 -17.14 11.35 -13.57
C LEU A 270 -16.93 11.23 -15.08
N LYS A 271 -15.82 11.72 -15.60
CA LYS A 271 -15.52 11.62 -17.03
C LYS A 271 -15.21 10.17 -17.42
N PRO A 272 -15.85 9.61 -18.47
CA PRO A 272 -15.70 8.20 -18.83
C PRO A 272 -14.25 7.75 -19.02
N HIS A 273 -13.38 8.61 -19.56
CA HIS A 273 -11.96 8.29 -19.78
C HIS A 273 -11.11 8.32 -18.52
N ASN A 274 -11.62 8.86 -17.42
CA ASN A 274 -10.98 8.91 -16.11
C ASN A 274 -11.47 7.81 -15.16
N ILE A 275 -12.47 7.00 -15.58
CA ILE A 275 -12.98 5.93 -14.76
C ILE A 275 -12.04 4.73 -14.85
N ALA A 276 -11.26 4.52 -13.79
CA ALA A 276 -10.41 3.35 -13.67
C ALA A 276 -11.19 2.10 -13.25
N ARG A 277 -10.62 0.93 -13.53
CA ARG A 277 -11.17 -0.35 -13.06
C ARG A 277 -10.86 -0.58 -11.58
N PHE A 278 -9.77 0.03 -11.10
CA PHE A 278 -9.39 0.17 -9.70
C PHE A 278 -8.69 1.52 -9.52
N MET A 279 -9.25 2.40 -8.70
CA MET A 279 -8.62 3.68 -8.40
C MET A 279 -7.72 3.49 -7.17
N SER A 280 -6.42 3.24 -7.39
CA SER A 280 -5.44 2.97 -6.34
C SER A 280 -4.93 4.23 -5.65
N GLU A 281 -4.97 5.39 -6.33
CA GLU A 281 -4.70 6.68 -5.72
C GLU A 281 -5.58 7.79 -6.31
N TYR A 282 -6.17 8.60 -5.42
CA TYR A 282 -6.92 9.81 -5.74
C TYR A 282 -7.15 10.63 -4.48
N GLY A 283 -7.62 11.86 -4.60
CA GLY A 283 -8.01 12.62 -3.42
C GLY A 283 -8.20 14.11 -3.66
N PHE A 284 -8.61 14.80 -2.59
CA PHE A 284 -8.63 16.23 -2.46
C PHE A 284 -7.44 16.72 -1.65
N ILE A 285 -6.97 17.94 -1.93
CA ILE A 285 -6.16 18.69 -0.99
C ILE A 285 -7.07 19.05 0.20
N SER A 286 -6.66 18.70 1.41
CA SER A 286 -7.35 19.05 2.65
C SER A 286 -6.37 19.20 3.80
N TYR A 287 -6.79 19.88 4.86
CA TYR A 287 -6.07 19.87 6.12
C TYR A 287 -6.40 18.59 6.92
N PRO A 288 -5.52 18.19 7.85
CA PRO A 288 -5.94 17.29 8.91
C PRO A 288 -6.94 18.01 9.81
N ASP A 289 -7.68 17.25 10.62
CA ASP A 289 -8.65 17.80 11.56
C ASP A 289 -8.02 18.72 12.62
N MET A 290 -8.85 19.52 13.30
CA MET A 290 -8.40 20.47 14.32
C MET A 290 -7.70 19.80 15.50
N PHE A 291 -8.06 18.55 15.86
CA PHE A 291 -7.37 17.80 16.91
C PHE A 291 -5.92 17.52 16.52
N THR A 292 -5.69 17.17 15.28
CA THR A 292 -4.34 16.94 14.73
C THR A 292 -3.57 18.25 14.60
N LEU A 293 -4.18 19.32 14.08
CA LEU A 293 -3.52 20.63 13.95
C LEU A 293 -3.06 21.16 15.29
N LYS A 294 -3.88 21.07 16.34
CA LYS A 294 -3.55 21.50 17.72
C LYS A 294 -2.32 20.78 18.33
N LYS A 295 -1.86 19.67 17.74
CA LYS A 295 -0.64 18.98 18.20
C LYS A 295 0.66 19.67 17.77
N PHE A 296 0.64 20.43 16.68
CA PHE A 296 1.85 21.02 16.12
C PHE A 296 1.74 22.49 15.72
N VAL A 297 0.52 23.04 15.59
CA VAL A 297 0.29 24.45 15.28
C VAL A 297 0.01 25.21 16.57
N PRO A 298 0.82 26.21 16.96
CA PRO A 298 0.53 27.05 18.11
C PRO A 298 -0.71 27.93 17.84
N GLU A 299 -1.43 28.29 18.89
CA GLU A 299 -2.71 29.01 18.82
C GLU A 299 -2.63 30.30 17.99
N TRP A 300 -1.52 31.06 18.12
CA TRP A 300 -1.32 32.31 17.34
C TRP A 300 -1.04 32.08 15.84
N ASP A 301 -0.78 30.85 15.42
CA ASP A 301 -0.52 30.45 14.04
C ASP A 301 -1.69 29.65 13.42
N MET A 302 -2.83 29.54 14.14
CA MET A 302 -4.04 28.86 13.64
C MET A 302 -4.74 29.68 12.56
N ARG A 303 -4.10 29.76 11.39
CA ARG A 303 -4.64 30.38 10.16
C ARG A 303 -3.91 29.80 8.93
N PRO A 304 -4.57 29.74 7.76
CA PRO A 304 -4.07 29.03 6.57
C PRO A 304 -2.69 29.53 6.07
N ASP A 305 -2.45 30.82 6.17
CA ASP A 305 -1.27 31.52 5.65
C ASP A 305 -0.13 31.67 6.67
N SER A 306 -0.27 31.04 7.85
CA SER A 306 0.75 31.17 8.91
C SER A 306 2.05 30.46 8.55
N PRO A 307 3.19 30.93 9.10
CA PRO A 307 4.48 30.28 8.88
C PRO A 307 4.48 28.79 9.23
N THR A 308 3.81 28.40 10.34
CA THR A 308 3.73 27.00 10.74
C THR A 308 2.92 26.17 9.75
N MET A 309 1.77 26.67 9.30
CA MET A 309 0.94 25.94 8.33
C MET A 309 1.66 25.82 6.98
N LEU A 310 2.26 26.91 6.47
CA LEU A 310 3.03 26.87 5.22
C LEU A 310 4.27 25.96 5.31
N ALA A 311 4.92 25.86 6.45
CA ALA A 311 6.04 24.95 6.65
C ALA A 311 5.63 23.45 6.56
N HIS A 312 4.38 23.13 6.86
CA HIS A 312 3.83 21.77 6.75
C HIS A 312 3.22 21.49 5.36
N HIS A 313 3.12 22.49 4.52
CA HIS A 313 2.58 22.38 3.19
C HIS A 313 3.49 21.54 2.28
N ARG A 314 2.94 20.54 1.58
CA ARG A 314 3.69 19.63 0.69
C ARG A 314 3.12 19.52 -0.71
N ALA A 315 1.97 20.11 -0.99
CA ALA A 315 1.42 20.19 -2.33
C ALA A 315 1.85 21.51 -2.99
N TYR A 316 2.62 21.41 -4.05
CA TYR A 316 3.10 22.55 -4.83
C TYR A 316 2.54 22.48 -6.25
N ASP A 317 2.35 23.63 -6.86
CA ASP A 317 2.36 23.72 -8.30
C ASP A 317 3.81 23.57 -8.79
N ASP A 318 4.07 22.50 -9.53
CA ASP A 318 5.41 22.18 -10.05
C ASP A 318 5.97 23.28 -10.95
N THR A 319 5.11 24.14 -11.51
CA THR A 319 5.49 25.23 -12.42
C THR A 319 5.80 26.54 -11.70
N THR A 320 5.01 26.91 -10.71
CA THR A 320 5.14 28.20 -10.02
C THR A 320 5.81 28.09 -8.65
N ARG A 321 5.78 26.91 -8.03
CA ARG A 321 6.20 26.66 -6.64
C ARG A 321 5.54 27.64 -5.65
N ASP A 322 4.28 27.99 -5.92
CA ASP A 322 3.50 28.89 -5.08
C ASP A 322 3.27 28.24 -3.68
N PRO A 323 3.79 28.84 -2.60
CA PRO A 323 3.65 28.27 -1.25
C PRO A 323 2.20 28.30 -0.76
N GLU A 324 1.33 29.09 -1.38
CA GLU A 324 -0.11 29.18 -1.05
C GLU A 324 -0.99 28.32 -1.95
N TYR A 325 -0.41 27.50 -2.80
CA TYR A 325 -1.14 26.71 -3.80
C TYR A 325 -2.27 25.87 -3.20
N SER A 326 -2.02 25.17 -2.10
CA SER A 326 -3.05 24.35 -1.43
C SER A 326 -4.18 25.20 -0.89
N ASN A 327 -3.86 26.31 -0.21
CA ASN A 327 -4.87 27.21 0.35
C ASN A 327 -5.76 27.77 -0.74
N LYS A 328 -5.18 28.25 -1.84
CA LYS A 328 -5.93 28.76 -2.99
C LYS A 328 -6.80 27.68 -3.62
N THR A 329 -6.31 26.46 -3.70
CA THR A 329 -7.09 25.33 -4.24
C THR A 329 -8.24 24.94 -3.32
N ILE A 330 -8.02 24.88 -2.01
CA ILE A 330 -9.08 24.62 -1.02
C ILE A 330 -10.15 25.73 -1.09
N CYS A 331 -9.75 27.00 -1.06
CA CYS A 331 -10.68 28.13 -1.19
C CYS A 331 -11.52 28.05 -2.47
N ARG A 332 -10.91 27.68 -3.61
CA ARG A 332 -11.65 27.50 -4.88
C ARG A 332 -12.70 26.39 -4.81
N TYR A 333 -12.40 25.29 -4.10
CA TYR A 333 -13.39 24.23 -3.91
C TYR A 333 -14.52 24.67 -2.98
N LEU A 334 -14.18 25.31 -1.86
CA LEU A 334 -15.19 25.85 -0.95
C LEU A 334 -16.09 26.87 -1.64
N ASP A 335 -15.52 27.82 -2.39
CA ASP A 335 -16.30 28.82 -3.17
C ASP A 335 -17.27 28.17 -4.17
N ARG A 336 -16.87 27.05 -4.79
CA ARG A 336 -17.70 26.35 -5.78
C ARG A 336 -18.75 25.41 -5.16
N TYR A 337 -18.40 24.67 -4.12
CA TYR A 337 -19.23 23.56 -3.61
C TYR A 337 -19.88 23.84 -2.26
N ALA A 338 -19.44 24.89 -1.55
CA ALA A 338 -19.93 25.28 -0.24
C ALA A 338 -19.84 26.81 -0.06
N TRP A 339 -19.09 27.26 0.91
CA TRP A 339 -18.70 28.66 1.16
C TRP A 339 -17.30 28.70 1.75
N VAL A 340 -16.63 29.83 1.67
CA VAL A 340 -15.32 30.03 2.32
C VAL A 340 -15.56 30.64 3.71
N PRO A 341 -15.34 29.90 4.80
CA PRO A 341 -15.50 30.43 6.17
C PRO A 341 -14.45 31.51 6.51
N GLU A 342 -14.82 32.42 7.40
CA GLU A 342 -13.90 33.40 7.97
C GLU A 342 -13.15 32.83 9.20
N ASP A 343 -13.79 31.96 9.94
CA ASP A 343 -13.21 31.27 11.09
C ASP A 343 -12.35 30.08 10.67
N PHE A 344 -11.16 29.93 11.26
CA PHE A 344 -10.21 28.89 10.86
C PHE A 344 -10.68 27.48 11.25
N GLU A 345 -11.35 27.33 12.40
CA GLU A 345 -11.89 26.01 12.81
C GLU A 345 -12.99 25.52 11.87
N GLU A 346 -13.83 26.46 11.39
CA GLU A 346 -14.85 26.18 10.38
C GLU A 346 -14.25 25.93 8.98
N PHE A 347 -13.10 26.56 8.67
CA PHE A 347 -12.37 26.36 7.43
C PHE A 347 -11.73 24.98 7.33
N VAL A 348 -11.29 24.38 8.44
CA VAL A 348 -10.68 23.06 8.53
C VAL A 348 -11.73 21.95 8.54
#